data_90eb41e47b7cc89c2ef913d41f687353
#
_entry.id   90eb41e47b7cc89c2ef913d41f687353
#
_cell.length_a   1.000
_cell.length_b   1.000
_cell.length_c   1.000
_cell.angle_alpha   90.00
_cell.angle_beta   90.00
_cell.angle_gamma   90.00
#
_symmetry.space_group_name_H-M   'P 1'
#
loop_
_entity.id
_entity.type
_entity.pdbx_description
1 polymer ?
#
loop_
_entity_poly.entity_id
_entity_poly.type
_entity_poly.pdbx_seq_one_letter_code
_entity_poly.pdbx_strand_id
1 'polypeptide(L)'
;KHIKQKLQFIDSYLNAETAADGAKLDANANVTHKNIATLEAELMKDYFIQVNRALVSNKIEELFGHELALEYQRQIESHEIYVHDETSLKPYCTSITMYPFLLNGLTELGGESKAPQHIESFCGSFVNLVFAISAQFAGAIATVEFLIYFDHFARRDYGENYLNTHATEVANHLQHVVYALNQPAAARGYQSVFWNISLYDKFYFDSMFGEFVFPDMSKPQWENIESLQAFFLEWFNNERKRAVLTFPVVTAAMLTKDGAVRDINFAATCAKAMSEGNSFFVYQSESADSLASCCRLRNEITDNTFSYSLGAGGVSTGSINVITINMNRLVQDGRDLNTEVQKIHKYQVAYRRLIEEYKAAGALPVYDAGFISLDKQFLTLGVNGLAEAAEFLGIEVGNNPKYKDFVRSQLQVIYEQNRAASQHFKCQFNTEFVPAENLGVKNAKWDKQDGYVVNRDCY
;
A
#
# COMPACT_ATOMS: atom_id res chain seq x y z
N LYS A 1 -28.16 7.32 -24.27
CA LYS A 1 -27.94 8.06 -23.00
C LYS A 1 -26.47 7.99 -22.55
N HIS A 2 -25.87 6.78 -22.52
CA HIS A 2 -24.48 6.56 -22.09
C HIS A 2 -23.45 7.33 -22.93
N ILE A 3 -23.52 7.24 -24.25
CA ILE A 3 -22.61 7.97 -25.16
C ILE A 3 -22.69 9.49 -24.95
N LYS A 4 -23.92 10.04 -24.79
CA LYS A 4 -24.08 11.46 -24.50
C LYS A 4 -23.38 11.91 -23.25
N GLN A 5 -23.43 11.07 -22.19
CA GLN A 5 -22.71 11.34 -20.93
C GLN A 5 -21.19 11.32 -21.12
N LYS A 6 -20.68 10.41 -21.95
CA LYS A 6 -19.24 10.36 -22.28
C LYS A 6 -18.79 11.60 -23.05
N LEU A 7 -19.58 12.06 -24.01
CA LEU A 7 -19.30 13.30 -24.75
C LEU A 7 -19.29 14.51 -23.81
N GLN A 8 -20.25 14.60 -22.90
CA GLN A 8 -20.28 15.67 -21.89
C GLN A 8 -19.08 15.62 -20.95
N PHE A 9 -18.63 14.41 -20.60
CA PHE A 9 -17.42 14.24 -19.79
C PHE A 9 -16.17 14.73 -20.52
N ILE A 10 -16.00 14.41 -21.80
CA ILE A 10 -14.87 14.89 -22.61
C ILE A 10 -14.84 16.43 -22.62
N ASP A 11 -15.98 17.05 -22.90
CA ASP A 11 -16.07 18.51 -22.92
C ASP A 11 -15.74 19.13 -21.56
N SER A 12 -16.27 18.56 -20.49
CA SER A 12 -15.99 18.98 -19.10
C SER A 12 -14.51 18.82 -18.74
N TYR A 13 -13.89 17.71 -19.15
CA TYR A 13 -12.46 17.45 -18.89
C TYR A 13 -11.56 18.44 -19.64
N LEU A 14 -11.87 18.71 -20.92
CA LEU A 14 -11.08 19.64 -21.73
C LEU A 14 -11.14 21.07 -21.21
N ASN A 15 -12.25 21.44 -20.57
CA ASN A 15 -12.45 22.77 -20.00
C ASN A 15 -12.03 22.88 -18.53
N ALA A 16 -11.64 21.79 -17.86
CA ALA A 16 -11.13 21.82 -16.50
C ALA A 16 -9.74 22.45 -16.45
N GLU A 17 -9.39 23.07 -15.32
CA GLU A 17 -8.06 23.69 -15.14
C GLU A 17 -6.96 22.65 -15.02
N THR A 18 -7.22 21.54 -14.32
CA THR A 18 -6.27 20.46 -14.09
C THR A 18 -6.89 19.10 -14.44
N ALA A 19 -6.05 18.07 -14.56
CA ALA A 19 -6.51 16.70 -14.74
C ALA A 19 -7.33 16.21 -13.54
N ALA A 20 -6.98 16.62 -12.32
CA ALA A 20 -7.70 16.27 -11.10
C ALA A 20 -9.11 16.88 -11.07
N ASP A 21 -9.29 18.10 -11.53
CA ASP A 21 -10.59 18.76 -11.61
C ASP A 21 -11.49 18.11 -12.68
N GLY A 22 -10.89 17.55 -13.74
CA GLY A 22 -11.59 16.82 -14.79
C GLY A 22 -11.95 15.39 -14.41
N ALA A 23 -11.28 14.79 -13.41
CA ALA A 23 -11.50 13.42 -12.99
C ALA A 23 -12.71 13.34 -12.04
N LYS A 24 -13.77 12.65 -12.45
CA LYS A 24 -15.00 12.52 -11.64
C LYS A 24 -15.02 11.31 -10.73
N LEU A 25 -14.24 10.27 -11.03
CA LEU A 25 -14.29 8.99 -10.34
C LEU A 25 -13.16 8.82 -9.33
N ASP A 26 -12.04 9.50 -9.52
CA ASP A 26 -10.90 9.43 -8.63
C ASP A 26 -10.18 10.78 -8.58
N ALA A 27 -10.17 11.39 -7.39
CA ALA A 27 -9.49 12.67 -7.14
C ALA A 27 -8.00 12.49 -6.78
N ASN A 28 -7.49 11.26 -6.71
CA ASN A 28 -6.11 10.93 -6.32
C ASN A 28 -5.12 11.01 -7.49
N ALA A 29 -5.45 11.67 -8.58
CA ALA A 29 -4.51 11.83 -9.67
C ALA A 29 -3.29 12.64 -9.20
N ASN A 30 -2.13 12.00 -9.07
CA ASN A 30 -0.84 12.65 -8.87
C ASN A 30 -0.38 13.41 -10.13
N VAL A 31 -1.28 13.66 -11.06
CA VAL A 31 -1.06 14.33 -12.33
C VAL A 31 -1.85 15.64 -12.35
N THR A 32 -1.14 16.74 -12.36
CA THR A 32 -1.74 18.08 -12.42
C THR A 32 -2.02 18.54 -13.85
N HIS A 33 -1.30 17.99 -14.83
CA HIS A 33 -1.46 18.36 -16.23
C HIS A 33 -2.43 17.45 -16.97
N LYS A 34 -3.32 18.05 -17.75
CA LYS A 34 -4.22 17.30 -18.63
C LYS A 34 -3.43 16.53 -19.69
N ASN A 35 -3.83 15.28 -19.93
CA ASN A 35 -3.18 14.41 -20.89
C ASN A 35 -4.21 13.49 -21.55
N ILE A 36 -4.00 13.17 -22.81
CA ILE A 36 -4.91 12.27 -23.55
C ILE A 36 -4.99 10.87 -22.89
N ALA A 37 -3.89 10.35 -22.37
CA ALA A 37 -3.89 9.06 -21.68
C ALA A 37 -4.73 9.08 -20.38
N THR A 38 -4.70 10.19 -19.64
CA THR A 38 -5.57 10.38 -18.47
C THR A 38 -7.04 10.49 -18.88
N LEU A 39 -7.34 11.23 -19.95
CA LEU A 39 -8.69 11.32 -20.48
C LEU A 39 -9.23 9.94 -20.89
N GLU A 40 -8.45 9.16 -21.61
CA GLU A 40 -8.84 7.80 -22.03
C GLU A 40 -9.08 6.89 -20.85
N ALA A 41 -8.18 6.91 -19.84
CA ALA A 41 -8.34 6.15 -18.62
C ALA A 41 -9.63 6.52 -17.87
N GLU A 42 -9.91 7.81 -17.71
CA GLU A 42 -11.14 8.29 -17.06
C GLU A 42 -12.42 7.93 -17.84
N LEU A 43 -12.36 7.97 -19.16
CA LEU A 43 -13.51 7.57 -20.01
C LEU A 43 -13.92 6.11 -19.83
N MET A 44 -12.96 5.25 -19.50
CA MET A 44 -13.18 3.80 -19.40
C MET A 44 -13.39 3.31 -17.97
N LYS A 45 -13.16 4.15 -16.96
CA LYS A 45 -13.22 3.73 -15.55
C LYS A 45 -14.54 3.09 -15.15
N ASP A 46 -15.64 3.72 -15.45
CA ASP A 46 -16.97 3.22 -15.08
C ASP A 46 -17.28 1.87 -15.75
N TYR A 47 -16.84 1.67 -16.96
CA TYR A 47 -16.98 0.40 -17.67
C TYR A 47 -16.16 -0.71 -16.97
N PHE A 48 -14.90 -0.45 -16.66
CA PHE A 48 -14.05 -1.41 -15.95
C PHE A 48 -14.58 -1.73 -14.55
N ILE A 49 -15.07 -0.73 -13.82
CA ILE A 49 -15.69 -0.94 -12.50
C ILE A 49 -16.89 -1.88 -12.63
N GLN A 50 -17.77 -1.67 -13.61
CA GLN A 50 -18.94 -2.53 -13.83
C GLN A 50 -18.56 -3.96 -14.18
N VAL A 51 -17.57 -4.15 -15.08
CA VAL A 51 -17.09 -5.49 -15.45
C VAL A 51 -16.47 -6.20 -14.26
N ASN A 52 -15.60 -5.54 -13.51
CA ASN A 52 -14.93 -6.14 -12.36
C ASN A 52 -15.93 -6.47 -11.25
N ARG A 53 -16.89 -5.59 -11.00
CA ARG A 53 -17.96 -5.83 -10.03
C ARG A 53 -18.82 -7.03 -10.42
N ALA A 54 -19.12 -7.19 -11.71
CA ALA A 54 -19.84 -8.35 -12.22
C ALA A 54 -19.02 -9.64 -12.05
N LEU A 55 -17.72 -9.62 -12.31
CA LEU A 55 -16.84 -10.77 -12.08
C LEU A 55 -16.84 -11.20 -10.61
N VAL A 56 -16.71 -10.27 -9.70
CA VAL A 56 -16.74 -10.55 -8.25
C VAL A 56 -18.12 -11.06 -7.84
N SER A 57 -19.19 -10.43 -8.29
CA SER A 57 -20.57 -10.85 -7.99
C SER A 57 -20.84 -12.28 -8.47
N ASN A 58 -20.41 -12.63 -9.67
CA ASN A 58 -20.54 -13.99 -10.20
C ASN A 58 -19.77 -15.01 -9.35
N LYS A 59 -18.58 -14.64 -8.87
CA LYS A 59 -17.79 -15.51 -8.00
C LYS A 59 -18.44 -15.67 -6.62
N ILE A 60 -19.03 -14.62 -6.08
CA ILE A 60 -19.82 -14.69 -4.83
C ILE A 60 -21.00 -15.65 -5.00
N GLU A 61 -21.71 -15.53 -6.11
CA GLU A 61 -22.85 -16.43 -6.41
C GLU A 61 -22.40 -17.89 -6.50
N GLU A 62 -21.30 -18.15 -7.19
CA GLU A 62 -20.73 -19.50 -7.31
C GLU A 62 -20.37 -20.11 -5.94
N LEU A 63 -19.75 -19.33 -5.06
CA LEU A 63 -19.23 -19.83 -3.78
C LEU A 63 -20.25 -19.78 -2.64
N PHE A 64 -21.15 -18.79 -2.63
CA PHE A 64 -21.99 -18.49 -1.47
C PHE A 64 -23.47 -18.29 -1.79
N GLY A 65 -23.85 -18.32 -3.06
CA GLY A 65 -25.25 -18.23 -3.47
C GLY A 65 -25.68 -16.86 -3.99
N HIS A 66 -26.81 -16.87 -4.66
CA HIS A 66 -27.36 -15.71 -5.37
C HIS A 66 -27.71 -14.53 -4.45
N GLU A 67 -28.27 -14.83 -3.28
CA GLU A 67 -28.71 -13.79 -2.34
C GLU A 67 -27.54 -12.94 -1.85
N LEU A 68 -26.41 -13.56 -1.55
CA LEU A 68 -25.21 -12.83 -1.12
C LEU A 68 -24.61 -11.99 -2.25
N ALA A 69 -24.67 -12.47 -3.49
CA ALA A 69 -24.23 -11.71 -4.66
C ALA A 69 -25.09 -10.45 -4.88
N LEU A 70 -26.40 -10.54 -4.70
CA LEU A 70 -27.30 -9.39 -4.74
C LEU A 70 -27.03 -8.42 -3.59
N GLU A 71 -26.78 -8.93 -2.39
CA GLU A 71 -26.44 -8.13 -1.21
C GLU A 71 -25.13 -7.35 -1.40
N TYR A 72 -24.13 -7.96 -2.02
CA TYR A 72 -22.86 -7.29 -2.37
C TYR A 72 -23.10 -6.05 -3.23
N GLN A 73 -23.87 -6.19 -4.30
CA GLN A 73 -24.20 -5.07 -5.18
C GLN A 73 -25.01 -4.01 -4.44
N ARG A 74 -26.01 -4.41 -3.67
CA ARG A 74 -26.85 -3.50 -2.89
C ARG A 74 -26.03 -2.68 -1.88
N GLN A 75 -25.13 -3.32 -1.16
CA GLN A 75 -24.31 -2.65 -0.15
C GLN A 75 -23.32 -1.63 -0.76
N ILE A 76 -22.78 -1.92 -1.95
CA ILE A 76 -21.95 -0.95 -2.67
C ILE A 76 -22.78 0.25 -3.13
N GLU A 77 -23.93 0.01 -3.74
CA GLU A 77 -24.81 1.05 -4.26
C GLU A 77 -25.40 1.94 -3.15
N SER A 78 -25.67 1.36 -1.99
CA SER A 78 -26.15 2.09 -0.81
C SER A 78 -25.05 2.76 0.01
N HIS A 79 -23.78 2.63 -0.40
CA HIS A 79 -22.63 3.17 0.31
C HIS A 79 -22.46 2.67 1.75
N GLU A 80 -22.98 1.50 2.06
CA GLU A 80 -22.72 0.80 3.31
C GLU A 80 -21.31 0.27 3.37
N ILE A 81 -20.78 -0.15 2.23
CA ILE A 81 -19.40 -0.57 2.04
C ILE A 81 -18.78 0.16 0.84
N TYR A 82 -17.46 0.25 0.83
CA TYR A 82 -16.68 0.77 -0.27
C TYR A 82 -15.57 -0.21 -0.64
N VAL A 83 -15.57 -0.65 -1.91
CA VAL A 83 -14.51 -1.51 -2.44
C VAL A 83 -13.45 -0.62 -3.06
N HIS A 84 -12.22 -0.70 -2.56
CA HIS A 84 -11.14 0.13 -3.05
C HIS A 84 -10.62 -0.36 -4.41
N ASP A 85 -10.29 0.58 -5.29
CA ASP A 85 -9.68 0.36 -6.60
C ASP A 85 -10.40 -0.68 -7.48
N GLU A 86 -11.68 -0.48 -7.73
CA GLU A 86 -12.47 -1.36 -8.60
C GLU A 86 -12.16 -1.22 -10.10
N THR A 87 -11.29 -0.29 -10.50
CA THR A 87 -10.96 -0.04 -11.91
C THR A 87 -10.21 -1.19 -12.57
N SER A 88 -9.62 -2.08 -11.78
CA SER A 88 -8.98 -3.31 -12.26
C SER A 88 -9.09 -4.42 -11.24
N LEU A 89 -9.20 -5.67 -11.73
CA LEU A 89 -9.20 -6.84 -10.86
C LEU A 89 -7.74 -7.27 -10.63
N LYS A 90 -7.13 -6.67 -9.64
CA LYS A 90 -5.73 -6.90 -9.23
C LYS A 90 -5.63 -7.08 -7.73
N PRO A 91 -4.57 -7.72 -7.22
CA PRO A 91 -4.21 -7.58 -5.81
C PRO A 91 -3.99 -6.10 -5.49
N TYR A 92 -4.36 -5.68 -4.27
CA TYR A 92 -4.42 -4.25 -3.95
C TYR A 92 -3.02 -3.64 -3.79
N CYS A 93 -2.24 -4.09 -2.82
CA CYS A 93 -0.90 -3.57 -2.59
C CYS A 93 0.04 -4.67 -2.09
N THR A 94 1.34 -4.41 -2.20
CA THR A 94 2.36 -5.38 -1.80
C THR A 94 3.61 -4.71 -1.26
N SER A 95 4.23 -5.40 -0.30
CA SER A 95 5.65 -5.28 0.01
C SER A 95 6.35 -6.51 -0.54
N ILE A 96 7.34 -6.34 -1.39
CA ILE A 96 8.04 -7.43 -2.05
C ILE A 96 9.40 -7.71 -1.39
N THR A 97 9.83 -8.96 -1.47
CA THR A 97 11.27 -9.24 -1.33
C THR A 97 11.94 -9.00 -2.68
N MET A 98 13.09 -8.33 -2.66
CA MET A 98 13.85 -8.04 -3.89
C MET A 98 14.87 -9.15 -4.22
N TYR A 99 14.96 -10.19 -3.41
CA TYR A 99 15.98 -11.23 -3.58
C TYR A 99 15.92 -11.95 -4.93
N PRO A 100 14.72 -12.30 -5.46
CA PRO A 100 14.63 -12.88 -6.80
C PRO A 100 15.20 -11.97 -7.90
N PHE A 101 15.12 -10.65 -7.72
CA PHE A 101 15.69 -9.66 -8.62
C PHE A 101 17.23 -9.73 -8.64
N LEU A 102 17.86 -9.96 -7.50
CA LEU A 102 19.31 -10.18 -7.43
C LEU A 102 19.77 -11.46 -8.14
N LEU A 103 18.92 -12.48 -8.15
CA LEU A 103 19.24 -13.79 -8.73
C LEU A 103 18.94 -13.85 -10.23
N ASN A 104 17.79 -13.35 -10.65
CA ASN A 104 17.22 -13.60 -11.97
C ASN A 104 16.96 -12.31 -12.79
N GLY A 105 17.17 -11.13 -12.21
CA GLY A 105 16.80 -9.87 -12.85
C GLY A 105 15.30 -9.77 -13.08
N LEU A 106 14.90 -9.41 -14.31
CA LEU A 106 13.49 -9.22 -14.69
C LEU A 106 12.95 -10.36 -15.58
N THR A 107 13.73 -11.37 -15.87
CA THR A 107 13.37 -12.41 -16.83
C THR A 107 12.06 -13.13 -16.45
N GLU A 108 11.87 -13.42 -15.19
CA GLU A 108 10.66 -14.08 -14.68
C GLU A 108 9.41 -13.18 -14.77
N LEU A 109 9.58 -11.88 -14.94
CA LEU A 109 8.49 -10.90 -15.10
C LEU A 109 8.17 -10.58 -16.57
N GLY A 110 8.76 -11.29 -17.50
CA GLY A 110 8.56 -11.09 -18.93
C GLY A 110 9.55 -10.14 -19.60
N GLY A 111 10.58 -9.67 -18.86
CA GLY A 111 11.67 -8.87 -19.40
C GLY A 111 12.90 -9.71 -19.72
N GLU A 112 13.79 -9.15 -20.54
CA GLU A 112 15.06 -9.79 -20.91
C GLU A 112 16.26 -9.30 -20.06
N SER A 113 16.00 -8.58 -18.98
CA SER A 113 17.04 -8.01 -18.11
C SER A 113 17.63 -9.08 -17.19
N LYS A 114 18.94 -9.21 -17.23
CA LYS A 114 19.70 -10.08 -16.33
C LYS A 114 19.83 -9.47 -14.93
N ALA A 115 20.29 -10.29 -13.97
CA ALA A 115 20.60 -9.84 -12.62
C ALA A 115 21.61 -8.68 -12.66
N PRO A 116 21.38 -7.59 -11.89
CA PRO A 116 22.29 -6.45 -11.86
C PRO A 116 23.63 -6.81 -11.22
N GLN A 117 24.72 -6.21 -11.71
CA GLN A 117 26.06 -6.44 -11.20
C GLN A 117 26.71 -5.17 -10.66
N HIS A 118 26.24 -4.00 -11.06
CA HIS A 118 26.76 -2.69 -10.71
C HIS A 118 25.64 -1.76 -10.25
N ILE A 119 25.98 -0.69 -9.52
CA ILE A 119 24.99 0.24 -9.02
C ILE A 119 24.17 0.90 -10.13
N GLU A 120 24.79 1.22 -11.26
CA GLU A 120 24.08 1.79 -12.40
C GLU A 120 23.05 0.83 -12.97
N SER A 121 23.44 -0.42 -13.22
CA SER A 121 22.51 -1.45 -13.70
C SER A 121 21.44 -1.81 -12.67
N PHE A 122 21.80 -1.82 -11.39
CA PHE A 122 20.84 -2.00 -10.30
C PHE A 122 19.77 -0.91 -10.33
N CYS A 123 20.14 0.35 -10.35
CA CYS A 123 19.22 1.48 -10.33
C CYS A 123 18.32 1.49 -11.58
N GLY A 124 18.88 1.28 -12.76
CA GLY A 124 18.11 1.23 -14.01
C GLY A 124 17.13 0.07 -14.04
N SER A 125 17.57 -1.13 -13.69
CA SER A 125 16.70 -2.32 -13.64
C SER A 125 15.69 -2.25 -12.51
N PHE A 126 16.04 -1.63 -11.38
CA PHE A 126 15.11 -1.41 -10.25
C PHE A 126 13.90 -0.56 -10.66
N VAL A 127 14.12 0.50 -11.40
CA VAL A 127 13.02 1.33 -11.95
C VAL A 127 12.08 0.45 -12.79
N ASN A 128 12.64 -0.35 -13.66
CA ASN A 128 11.85 -1.28 -14.49
C ASN A 128 11.13 -2.36 -13.66
N LEU A 129 11.78 -2.86 -12.59
CA LEU A 129 11.17 -3.79 -11.65
C LEU A 129 9.91 -3.19 -11.01
N VAL A 130 10.01 -1.97 -10.49
CA VAL A 130 8.87 -1.31 -9.85
C VAL A 130 7.74 -1.07 -10.84
N PHE A 131 8.04 -0.64 -12.06
CA PHE A 131 7.02 -0.48 -13.11
C PHE A 131 6.38 -1.82 -13.50
N ALA A 132 7.15 -2.88 -13.67
CA ALA A 132 6.63 -4.20 -14.01
C ALA A 132 5.72 -4.76 -12.93
N ILE A 133 6.10 -4.63 -11.67
CA ILE A 133 5.28 -5.08 -10.53
C ILE A 133 4.05 -4.19 -10.38
N SER A 134 4.17 -2.88 -10.53
CA SER A 134 3.05 -1.94 -10.41
C SER A 134 1.93 -2.21 -11.43
N ALA A 135 2.26 -2.82 -12.55
CA ALA A 135 1.25 -3.24 -13.54
C ALA A 135 0.34 -4.35 -13.02
N GLN A 136 0.77 -5.11 -12.02
CA GLN A 136 0.07 -6.25 -11.46
C GLN A 136 -0.65 -5.94 -10.15
N PHE A 137 -0.50 -4.74 -9.59
CA PHE A 137 -1.13 -4.29 -8.34
C PHE A 137 -1.89 -2.99 -8.55
N ALA A 138 -3.01 -2.85 -7.83
CA ALA A 138 -3.83 -1.65 -7.94
C ALA A 138 -3.28 -0.46 -7.14
N GLY A 139 -2.68 -0.73 -5.98
CA GLY A 139 -2.21 0.27 -5.05
C GLY A 139 -0.68 0.34 -4.94
N ALA A 140 -0.18 0.43 -3.72
CA ALA A 140 1.20 0.72 -3.43
C ALA A 140 2.15 -0.48 -3.58
N ILE A 141 3.38 -0.17 -3.96
CA ILE A 141 4.50 -1.12 -4.04
C ILE A 141 5.56 -0.67 -3.02
N ALA A 142 5.79 -1.48 -2.00
CA ALA A 142 6.85 -1.24 -1.03
C ALA A 142 8.07 -2.10 -1.33
N THR A 143 9.22 -1.46 -1.42
CA THR A 143 10.53 -2.08 -1.57
C THR A 143 11.36 -1.75 -0.33
N VAL A 144 11.01 -2.39 0.78
CA VAL A 144 11.54 -2.04 2.12
C VAL A 144 13.03 -2.33 2.27
N GLU A 145 13.59 -3.14 1.38
CA GLU A 145 15.02 -3.48 1.33
C GLU A 145 15.84 -2.55 0.42
N PHE A 146 15.23 -1.54 -0.20
CA PHE A 146 15.87 -0.76 -1.27
C PHE A 146 17.24 -0.20 -0.89
N LEU A 147 17.34 0.50 0.24
CA LEU A 147 18.63 1.09 0.66
C LEU A 147 19.66 0.04 1.07
N ILE A 148 19.22 -1.11 1.57
CA ILE A 148 20.12 -2.23 1.88
C ILE A 148 20.81 -2.74 0.61
N TYR A 149 20.06 -2.89 -0.47
CA TYR A 149 20.56 -3.36 -1.77
C TYR A 149 21.35 -2.27 -2.50
N PHE A 150 20.89 -1.03 -2.42
CA PHE A 150 21.63 0.11 -2.96
C PHE A 150 23.02 0.21 -2.33
N ASP A 151 23.12 0.10 -1.01
CA ASP A 151 24.39 0.08 -0.30
C ASP A 151 25.31 -1.04 -0.77
N HIS A 152 24.78 -2.23 -0.98
CA HIS A 152 25.54 -3.39 -1.48
C HIS A 152 26.25 -3.07 -2.80
N PHE A 153 25.53 -2.52 -3.77
CA PHE A 153 26.09 -2.15 -5.08
C PHE A 153 27.00 -0.94 -5.01
N ALA A 154 26.68 0.03 -4.17
CA ALA A 154 27.54 1.20 -3.95
C ALA A 154 28.90 0.80 -3.35
N ARG A 155 28.92 -0.06 -2.34
CA ARG A 155 30.14 -0.59 -1.75
C ARG A 155 30.96 -1.40 -2.74
N ARG A 156 30.27 -2.22 -3.53
CA ARG A 156 30.92 -3.04 -4.56
C ARG A 156 31.65 -2.21 -5.61
N ASP A 157 31.02 -1.11 -6.07
CA ASP A 157 31.58 -0.29 -7.16
C ASP A 157 32.52 0.80 -6.67
N TYR A 158 32.27 1.39 -5.49
CA TYR A 158 32.97 2.57 -4.99
C TYR A 158 33.76 2.34 -3.70
N GLY A 159 33.64 1.16 -3.10
CA GLY A 159 34.25 0.85 -1.80
C GLY A 159 33.38 1.26 -0.61
N GLU A 160 33.78 0.82 0.57
CA GLU A 160 32.99 1.02 1.79
C GLU A 160 32.84 2.49 2.21
N ASN A 161 33.79 3.33 1.83
CA ASN A 161 33.78 4.76 2.15
C ASN A 161 33.14 5.63 1.05
N TYR A 162 32.21 5.04 0.28
CA TYR A 162 31.66 5.67 -0.92
C TYR A 162 30.93 6.99 -0.67
N LEU A 163 30.33 7.19 0.50
CA LEU A 163 29.67 8.46 0.83
C LEU A 163 30.64 9.64 1.00
N ASN A 164 31.92 9.36 1.28
CA ASN A 164 32.96 10.38 1.33
C ASN A 164 33.72 10.55 0.00
N THR A 165 33.89 9.44 -0.74
CA THR A 165 34.70 9.46 -1.98
C THR A 165 33.84 9.68 -3.24
N HIS A 166 32.58 9.26 -3.23
CA HIS A 166 31.68 9.25 -4.40
C HIS A 166 30.27 9.79 -4.07
N ALA A 167 30.18 10.77 -3.17
CA ALA A 167 28.90 11.35 -2.74
C ALA A 167 28.07 11.91 -3.91
N THR A 168 28.72 12.53 -4.90
CA THR A 168 28.02 13.07 -6.07
C THR A 168 27.44 11.97 -6.94
N GLU A 169 28.20 10.92 -7.21
CA GLU A 169 27.74 9.76 -7.98
C GLU A 169 26.57 9.04 -7.29
N VAL A 170 26.65 8.87 -5.97
CA VAL A 170 25.58 8.30 -5.16
C VAL A 170 24.30 9.15 -5.25
N ALA A 171 24.42 10.47 -5.09
CA ALA A 171 23.30 11.39 -5.26
C ALA A 171 22.69 11.31 -6.66
N ASN A 172 23.50 11.17 -7.70
CA ASN A 172 23.04 11.03 -9.08
C ASN A 172 22.26 9.72 -9.29
N HIS A 173 22.70 8.62 -8.69
CA HIS A 173 21.97 7.35 -8.74
C HIS A 173 20.63 7.43 -8.01
N LEU A 174 20.59 8.05 -6.84
CA LEU A 174 19.32 8.28 -6.11
C LEU A 174 18.39 9.19 -6.92
N GLN A 175 18.93 10.23 -7.54
CA GLN A 175 18.16 11.14 -8.39
C GLN A 175 17.53 10.39 -9.57
N HIS A 176 18.29 9.55 -10.26
CA HIS A 176 17.78 8.72 -11.35
C HIS A 176 16.56 7.90 -10.91
N VAL A 177 16.69 7.15 -9.83
CA VAL A 177 15.61 6.28 -9.34
C VAL A 177 14.37 7.09 -8.90
N VAL A 178 14.58 8.09 -8.05
CA VAL A 178 13.47 8.84 -7.46
C VAL A 178 12.73 9.66 -8.51
N TYR A 179 13.43 10.35 -9.40
CA TYR A 179 12.76 11.11 -10.46
C TYR A 179 12.06 10.22 -11.47
N ALA A 180 12.65 9.08 -11.84
CA ALA A 180 12.01 8.13 -12.74
C ALA A 180 10.70 7.57 -12.16
N LEU A 181 10.68 7.24 -10.86
CA LEU A 181 9.50 6.69 -10.20
C LEU A 181 8.45 7.76 -9.83
N ASN A 182 8.77 9.04 -9.96
CA ASN A 182 7.78 10.12 -9.87
C ASN A 182 7.15 10.48 -11.23
N GLN A 183 7.59 9.84 -12.32
CA GLN A 183 6.97 10.04 -13.63
C GLN A 183 5.66 9.26 -13.75
N PRO A 184 4.70 9.75 -14.53
CA PRO A 184 3.46 9.03 -14.80
C PRO A 184 3.73 7.70 -15.51
N ALA A 185 3.06 6.65 -15.08
CA ALA A 185 3.18 5.30 -15.63
C ALA A 185 1.93 4.93 -16.43
N ALA A 186 2.10 4.48 -17.67
CA ALA A 186 1.00 4.08 -18.54
C ALA A 186 0.14 2.96 -17.93
N ALA A 187 0.76 1.96 -17.30
CA ALA A 187 0.09 0.85 -16.63
C ALA A 187 -0.74 1.27 -15.39
N ARG A 188 -0.63 2.51 -14.96
CA ARG A 188 -1.30 3.08 -13.77
C ARG A 188 -2.30 4.17 -14.15
N GLY A 189 -2.84 4.16 -15.35
CA GLY A 189 -3.74 5.22 -15.80
C GLY A 189 -3.08 6.59 -15.87
N TYR A 190 -1.81 6.63 -16.21
CA TYR A 190 -0.98 7.84 -16.28
C TYR A 190 -0.79 8.53 -14.92
N GLN A 191 -0.79 7.76 -13.85
CA GLN A 191 -0.41 8.20 -12.49
C GLN A 191 0.97 7.64 -12.12
N SER A 192 1.66 8.33 -11.22
CA SER A 192 2.91 7.81 -10.65
C SER A 192 2.66 6.55 -9.81
N VAL A 193 3.65 5.66 -9.78
CA VAL A 193 3.60 4.49 -8.90
C VAL A 193 3.65 4.94 -7.44
N PHE A 194 2.76 4.44 -6.61
CA PHE A 194 2.79 4.66 -5.17
C PHE A 194 3.90 3.79 -4.55
N TRP A 195 5.12 4.32 -4.58
CA TRP A 195 6.33 3.62 -4.14
C TRP A 195 6.67 3.97 -2.70
N ASN A 196 7.02 2.96 -1.91
CA ASN A 196 7.41 3.09 -0.51
C ASN A 196 8.77 2.43 -0.27
N ILE A 197 9.57 3.05 0.60
CA ILE A 197 10.81 2.47 1.15
C ILE A 197 10.78 2.52 2.67
N SER A 198 11.62 1.72 3.32
CA SER A 198 11.77 1.73 4.78
C SER A 198 13.18 2.11 5.19
N LEU A 199 13.25 2.81 6.31
CA LEU A 199 14.47 3.08 7.07
C LEU A 199 14.38 2.32 8.39
N TYR A 200 15.52 1.88 8.90
CA TYR A 200 15.59 1.04 10.09
C TYR A 200 16.46 1.68 11.16
N ASP A 201 16.05 1.53 12.42
CA ASP A 201 16.98 1.70 13.52
C ASP A 201 17.92 0.49 13.62
N LYS A 202 18.95 0.59 14.43
CA LYS A 202 19.94 -0.47 14.59
C LYS A 202 19.33 -1.81 15.01
N PHE A 203 18.35 -1.77 15.90
CA PHE A 203 17.77 -2.99 16.47
C PHE A 203 16.84 -3.70 15.50
N TYR A 204 16.08 -2.95 14.71
CA TYR A 204 15.33 -3.49 13.57
C TYR A 204 16.25 -4.09 12.52
N PHE A 205 17.30 -3.36 12.17
CA PHE A 205 18.30 -3.84 11.23
C PHE A 205 18.93 -5.15 11.69
N ASP A 206 19.38 -5.23 12.93
CA ASP A 206 19.99 -6.44 13.49
C ASP A 206 19.02 -7.63 13.48
N SER A 207 17.75 -7.39 13.78
CA SER A 207 16.71 -8.43 13.79
C SER A 207 16.34 -8.93 12.39
N MET A 208 16.23 -8.03 11.43
CA MET A 208 15.77 -8.37 10.06
C MET A 208 16.91 -8.81 9.15
N PHE A 209 18.10 -8.20 9.29
CA PHE A 209 19.22 -8.37 8.37
C PHE A 209 20.48 -8.92 9.03
N GLY A 210 20.45 -9.26 10.32
CA GLY A 210 21.59 -9.80 11.03
C GLY A 210 22.12 -11.12 10.43
N GLU A 211 21.23 -11.96 9.96
CA GLU A 211 21.57 -13.23 9.30
C GLU A 211 21.41 -13.18 7.76
N PHE A 212 21.08 -12.00 7.21
CA PHE A 212 20.92 -11.81 5.77
C PHE A 212 22.28 -11.89 5.06
N VAL A 213 22.31 -12.59 3.94
CA VAL A 213 23.46 -12.64 3.03
C VAL A 213 23.05 -12.35 1.61
N PHE A 214 23.86 -11.57 0.91
CA PHE A 214 23.73 -11.37 -0.52
C PHE A 214 24.18 -12.64 -1.29
N PRO A 215 23.86 -12.77 -2.60
CA PRO A 215 24.28 -13.94 -3.39
C PRO A 215 25.79 -14.20 -3.41
N ASP A 216 26.61 -13.15 -3.22
CA ASP A 216 28.07 -13.25 -3.13
C ASP A 216 28.56 -13.59 -1.71
N MET A 217 27.65 -13.94 -0.81
CA MET A 217 27.89 -14.26 0.60
C MET A 217 28.33 -13.09 1.48
N SER A 218 28.37 -11.86 0.96
CA SER A 218 28.59 -10.66 1.77
C SER A 218 27.37 -10.33 2.60
N LYS A 219 27.58 -9.54 3.68
CA LYS A 219 26.52 -9.11 4.58
C LYS A 219 26.40 -7.60 4.59
N PRO A 220 25.18 -7.05 4.78
CA PRO A 220 25.03 -5.63 5.02
C PRO A 220 25.67 -5.24 6.36
N GLN A 221 26.25 -4.06 6.43
CA GLN A 221 26.92 -3.51 7.61
C GLN A 221 26.14 -2.31 8.15
N TRP A 222 25.80 -2.33 9.42
CA TRP A 222 24.97 -1.28 10.02
C TRP A 222 25.54 0.12 9.85
N GLU A 223 26.83 0.31 10.05
CA GLU A 223 27.47 1.61 9.96
C GLU A 223 27.29 2.25 8.58
N ASN A 224 27.35 1.46 7.52
CA ASN A 224 27.13 1.92 6.17
C ASN A 224 25.64 2.23 5.92
N ILE A 225 24.75 1.38 6.41
CA ILE A 225 23.30 1.59 6.27
C ILE A 225 22.85 2.83 7.05
N GLU A 226 23.32 3.01 8.29
CA GLU A 226 23.04 4.20 9.09
C GLU A 226 23.44 5.48 8.35
N SER A 227 24.65 5.49 7.82
CA SER A 227 25.19 6.63 7.07
C SER A 227 24.41 6.89 5.78
N LEU A 228 24.06 5.84 5.05
CA LEU A 228 23.28 5.96 3.81
C LEU A 228 21.87 6.47 4.07
N GLN A 229 21.21 5.99 5.12
CA GLN A 229 19.87 6.46 5.50
C GLN A 229 19.86 7.95 5.84
N ALA A 230 20.85 8.42 6.61
CA ALA A 230 21.02 9.83 6.92
C ALA A 230 21.30 10.66 5.66
N PHE A 231 22.16 10.17 4.79
CA PHE A 231 22.47 10.81 3.49
C PHE A 231 21.22 10.91 2.61
N PHE A 232 20.44 9.83 2.52
CA PHE A 232 19.19 9.80 1.74
C PHE A 232 18.19 10.85 2.24
N LEU A 233 17.96 10.92 3.55
CA LEU A 233 17.02 11.88 4.12
C LEU A 233 17.41 13.33 3.85
N GLU A 234 18.69 13.67 4.00
CA GLU A 234 19.20 15.02 3.71
C GLU A 234 19.08 15.32 2.21
N TRP A 235 19.52 14.40 1.37
CA TRP A 235 19.44 14.53 -0.09
C TRP A 235 17.98 14.71 -0.54
N PHE A 236 17.08 13.89 -0.05
CA PHE A 236 15.66 13.92 -0.44
C PHE A 236 14.97 15.20 0.01
N ASN A 237 15.25 15.67 1.22
CA ASN A 237 14.75 16.96 1.68
C ASN A 237 15.22 18.12 0.80
N ASN A 238 16.47 18.12 0.39
CA ASN A 238 17.02 19.15 -0.48
C ASN A 238 16.42 19.11 -1.89
N GLU A 239 16.20 17.91 -2.44
CA GLU A 239 15.54 17.75 -3.75
C GLU A 239 14.08 18.21 -3.71
N ARG A 240 13.35 17.92 -2.64
CA ARG A 240 11.95 18.35 -2.48
C ARG A 240 11.78 19.86 -2.38
N LYS A 241 12.81 20.61 -2.07
CA LYS A 241 12.80 22.09 -2.17
C LYS A 241 12.83 22.59 -3.60
N ARG A 242 13.27 21.76 -4.55
CA ARG A 242 13.43 22.11 -5.97
C ARG A 242 12.33 21.55 -6.86
N ALA A 243 11.80 20.39 -6.51
CA ALA A 243 10.81 19.67 -7.31
C ALA A 243 9.73 19.05 -6.43
N VAL A 244 8.54 18.89 -6.98
CA VAL A 244 7.47 18.16 -6.33
C VAL A 244 7.75 16.66 -6.48
N LEU A 245 8.23 16.05 -5.42
CA LEU A 245 8.55 14.61 -5.35
C LEU A 245 7.66 13.96 -4.30
N THR A 246 6.60 13.33 -4.75
CA THR A 246 5.64 12.64 -3.86
C THR A 246 6.21 11.34 -3.32
N PHE A 247 7.01 10.65 -4.12
CA PHE A 247 7.57 9.34 -3.81
C PHE A 247 9.09 9.36 -3.74
N PRO A 248 9.71 8.49 -2.93
CA PRO A 248 9.07 7.43 -2.15
C PRO A 248 8.34 7.96 -0.92
N VAL A 249 7.26 7.27 -0.53
CA VAL A 249 6.77 7.36 0.84
C VAL A 249 7.77 6.62 1.73
N VAL A 250 8.17 7.24 2.83
CA VAL A 250 9.19 6.70 3.72
C VAL A 250 8.56 6.21 5.00
N THR A 251 8.92 5.00 5.42
CA THR A 251 8.57 4.45 6.73
C THR A 251 9.82 4.33 7.59
N ALA A 252 9.82 5.00 8.75
CA ALA A 252 10.89 4.88 9.74
C ALA A 252 10.50 3.85 10.80
N ALA A 253 11.19 2.71 10.82
CA ALA A 253 10.91 1.60 11.73
C ALA A 253 11.82 1.67 12.95
N MET A 254 11.21 1.79 14.13
CA MET A 254 11.91 1.93 15.41
C MET A 254 11.46 0.86 16.41
N LEU A 255 12.40 0.21 17.08
CA LEU A 255 12.09 -0.61 18.23
C LEU A 255 12.02 0.24 19.50
N THR A 256 11.05 -0.07 20.34
CA THR A 256 10.85 0.55 21.64
C THR A 256 11.06 -0.46 22.77
N LYS A 257 11.33 0.07 23.94
CA LYS A 257 11.32 -0.69 25.19
C LYS A 257 10.67 0.18 26.27
N ASP A 258 9.67 -0.35 26.94
CA ASP A 258 8.94 0.35 28.00
C ASP A 258 8.40 1.72 27.51
N GLY A 259 7.93 1.78 26.26
CA GLY A 259 7.37 2.98 25.65
C GLY A 259 8.37 4.02 25.15
N ALA A 260 9.68 3.76 25.28
CA ALA A 260 10.74 4.64 24.79
C ALA A 260 11.49 4.04 23.60
N VAL A 261 11.96 4.89 22.68
CA VAL A 261 12.80 4.45 21.55
C VAL A 261 14.14 3.91 22.07
N ARG A 262 14.59 2.81 21.50
CA ARG A 262 15.86 2.18 21.87
C ARG A 262 17.05 2.87 21.22
N ASP A 263 16.94 3.26 19.97
CA ASP A 263 17.98 3.93 19.17
C ASP A 263 17.72 5.44 19.11
N ILE A 264 18.29 6.16 20.06
CA ILE A 264 18.13 7.62 20.17
C ILE A 264 18.73 8.35 18.97
N ASN A 265 19.84 7.86 18.44
CA ASN A 265 20.52 8.49 17.29
C ASN A 265 19.65 8.42 16.03
N PHE A 266 19.04 7.27 15.75
CA PHE A 266 18.12 7.12 14.64
C PHE A 266 16.87 8.00 14.82
N ALA A 267 16.28 8.03 16.02
CA ALA A 267 15.14 8.90 16.31
C ALA A 267 15.48 10.37 16.11
N ALA A 268 16.66 10.82 16.52
CA ALA A 268 17.13 12.20 16.33
C ALA A 268 17.33 12.53 14.85
N THR A 269 17.88 11.61 14.06
CA THR A 269 18.03 11.77 12.60
C THR A 269 16.67 11.93 11.93
N CYS A 270 15.70 11.11 12.28
CA CYS A 270 14.35 11.19 11.77
C CYS A 270 13.66 12.50 12.19
N ALA A 271 13.76 12.88 13.44
CA ALA A 271 13.18 14.14 13.95
C ALA A 271 13.76 15.37 13.23
N LYS A 272 15.06 15.39 12.99
CA LYS A 272 15.71 16.46 12.21
C LYS A 272 15.16 16.53 10.79
N ALA A 273 15.07 15.40 10.09
CA ALA A 273 14.54 15.34 8.74
C ALA A 273 13.09 15.84 8.68
N MET A 274 12.24 15.45 9.66
CA MET A 274 10.87 15.93 9.76
C MET A 274 10.80 17.44 10.01
N SER A 275 11.66 17.97 10.87
CA SER A 275 11.72 19.42 11.14
C SER A 275 12.13 20.25 9.93
N GLU A 276 12.85 19.65 8.99
CA GLU A 276 13.29 20.26 7.74
C GLU A 276 12.31 20.05 6.58
N GLY A 277 11.13 19.50 6.85
CA GLY A 277 10.03 19.39 5.89
C GLY A 277 9.81 18.02 5.28
N ASN A 278 10.52 16.98 5.71
CA ASN A 278 10.17 15.64 5.31
C ASN A 278 8.94 15.14 6.07
N SER A 279 8.11 14.37 5.40
CA SER A 279 6.95 13.72 6.01
C SER A 279 7.07 12.22 5.76
N PHE A 280 7.12 11.45 6.83
CA PHE A 280 7.17 9.99 6.74
C PHE A 280 6.41 9.34 7.89
N PHE A 281 6.06 8.08 7.71
CA PHE A 281 5.43 7.29 8.75
C PHE A 281 6.48 6.83 9.76
N VAL A 282 6.18 7.00 11.04
CA VAL A 282 6.97 6.44 12.12
C VAL A 282 6.26 5.19 12.63
N TYR A 283 6.91 4.06 12.49
CA TYR A 283 6.42 2.79 13.01
C TYR A 283 7.23 2.38 14.23
N GLN A 284 6.55 2.26 15.38
CA GLN A 284 7.15 1.87 16.63
C GLN A 284 6.57 0.54 17.12
N SER A 285 7.44 -0.37 17.55
CA SER A 285 7.06 -1.67 18.09
C SER A 285 8.07 -2.13 19.14
N GLU A 286 7.63 -2.92 20.10
CA GLU A 286 8.53 -3.57 21.06
C GLU A 286 9.22 -4.81 20.46
N SER A 287 8.70 -5.31 19.34
CA SER A 287 9.23 -6.47 18.64
C SER A 287 9.45 -6.15 17.17
N ALA A 288 10.51 -6.70 16.60
CA ALA A 288 10.78 -6.67 15.15
C ALA A 288 9.95 -7.70 14.36
N ASP A 289 9.02 -8.40 15.01
CA ASP A 289 8.17 -9.41 14.37
C ASP A 289 7.20 -8.82 13.34
N SER A 290 7.03 -7.51 13.37
CA SER A 290 6.19 -6.81 12.41
C SER A 290 6.84 -5.53 11.90
N LEU A 291 6.63 -5.21 10.64
CA LEU A 291 7.06 -3.97 10.00
C LEU A 291 5.90 -3.39 9.21
N ALA A 292 5.63 -2.11 9.42
CA ALA A 292 4.66 -1.40 8.60
C ALA A 292 5.25 -1.12 7.22
N SER A 293 4.53 -1.50 6.18
CA SER A 293 4.82 -1.12 4.82
C SER A 293 3.61 -0.44 4.21
N CYS A 294 3.85 0.58 3.38
CA CYS A 294 2.81 1.27 2.64
C CYS A 294 1.72 1.84 3.56
N CYS A 295 0.45 1.65 3.27
CA CYS A 295 -0.70 2.16 4.01
C CYS A 295 -0.92 1.50 5.40
N ARG A 296 0.13 1.29 6.18
CA ARG A 296 0.11 0.69 7.53
C ARG A 296 -0.17 -0.81 7.57
N LEU A 297 0.07 -1.51 6.46
CA LEU A 297 0.14 -2.97 6.49
C LEU A 297 1.32 -3.41 7.36
N ARG A 298 1.06 -4.31 8.27
CA ARG A 298 2.11 -4.94 9.07
C ARG A 298 2.67 -6.16 8.38
N ASN A 299 3.99 -6.23 8.29
CA ASN A 299 4.70 -7.45 7.94
C ASN A 299 4.94 -8.24 9.22
N GLU A 300 4.14 -9.27 9.48
CA GLU A 300 4.38 -10.15 10.62
C GLU A 300 5.45 -11.18 10.26
N ILE A 301 6.55 -11.17 11.02
CA ILE A 301 7.71 -12.04 10.78
C ILE A 301 7.55 -13.39 11.48
N THR A 302 6.68 -13.50 12.49
CA THR A 302 6.54 -14.68 13.35
C THR A 302 6.12 -15.97 12.62
N ASP A 303 5.43 -15.85 11.48
CA ASP A 303 5.05 -17.02 10.66
C ASP A 303 6.06 -17.33 9.56
N ASN A 304 7.20 -16.64 9.53
CA ASN A 304 8.23 -16.82 8.53
C ASN A 304 9.17 -17.98 8.84
N THR A 305 8.77 -19.18 8.51
CA THR A 305 9.69 -20.30 8.30
C THR A 305 10.76 -20.00 7.23
N PHE A 306 10.65 -18.88 6.53
CA PHE A 306 11.60 -18.41 5.51
C PHE A 306 12.75 -17.54 6.05
N SER A 307 12.75 -17.16 7.30
CA SER A 307 13.87 -16.42 7.92
C SER A 307 15.19 -17.21 7.89
N TYR A 308 15.11 -18.49 7.61
CA TYR A 308 16.27 -19.39 7.48
C TYR A 308 16.67 -19.67 6.03
N SER A 309 15.92 -19.22 5.04
CA SER A 309 16.35 -19.30 3.65
C SER A 309 17.32 -18.16 3.36
N LEU A 310 18.48 -18.49 2.82
CA LEU A 310 19.50 -17.54 2.41
C LEU A 310 18.88 -16.33 1.69
N GLY A 311 18.97 -15.16 2.28
CA GLY A 311 18.58 -13.90 1.70
C GLY A 311 17.08 -13.58 1.63
N ALA A 312 16.20 -14.49 2.01
CA ALA A 312 14.77 -14.17 2.08
C ALA A 312 14.48 -13.39 3.38
N GLY A 313 14.82 -12.15 3.42
CA GLY A 313 14.44 -11.29 4.52
C GLY A 313 12.92 -11.16 4.58
N GLY A 314 12.25 -11.78 5.51
CA GLY A 314 10.81 -11.89 5.74
C GLY A 314 9.94 -10.63 5.62
N VAL A 315 10.13 -9.87 4.57
CA VAL A 315 9.54 -8.55 4.33
C VAL A 315 8.35 -8.57 3.37
N SER A 316 8.04 -9.73 2.79
CA SER A 316 6.94 -9.81 1.81
C SER A 316 5.59 -9.93 2.51
N THR A 317 4.73 -8.98 2.25
CA THR A 317 3.33 -8.96 2.69
C THR A 317 2.51 -8.09 1.75
N GLY A 318 1.23 -7.97 2.01
CA GLY A 318 0.38 -7.06 1.26
C GLY A 318 -1.10 -7.27 1.55
N SER A 319 -1.92 -6.61 0.76
CA SER A 319 -3.37 -6.83 0.75
C SER A 319 -3.84 -7.23 -0.64
N ILE A 320 -4.63 -8.28 -0.70
CA ILE A 320 -5.25 -8.73 -1.95
C ILE A 320 -6.44 -7.84 -2.29
N ASN A 321 -7.22 -7.46 -1.27
CA ASN A 321 -8.45 -6.68 -1.44
C ASN A 321 -8.72 -5.88 -0.17
N VAL A 322 -9.24 -4.67 -0.35
CA VAL A 322 -9.67 -3.80 0.75
C VAL A 322 -11.12 -3.39 0.55
N ILE A 323 -11.94 -3.70 1.54
CA ILE A 323 -13.33 -3.24 1.62
C ILE A 323 -13.49 -2.47 2.92
N THR A 324 -13.90 -1.21 2.84
CA THR A 324 -14.13 -0.36 4.00
C THR A 324 -15.61 -0.30 4.35
N ILE A 325 -15.91 -0.54 5.63
CA ILE A 325 -17.26 -0.40 6.18
C ILE A 325 -17.50 1.02 6.68
N ASN A 326 -18.68 1.57 6.36
CA ASN A 326 -19.12 2.85 6.90
C ASN A 326 -19.78 2.62 8.26
N MET A 327 -19.05 2.86 9.35
CA MET A 327 -19.53 2.65 10.71
C MET A 327 -20.61 3.65 11.13
N ASN A 328 -20.56 4.89 10.61
CA ASN A 328 -21.60 5.88 10.90
C ASN A 328 -22.97 5.40 10.43
N ARG A 329 -23.03 4.93 9.19
CA ARG A 329 -24.26 4.40 8.58
C ARG A 329 -24.73 3.11 9.28
N LEU A 330 -23.80 2.21 9.58
CA LEU A 330 -24.10 0.96 10.28
C LEU A 330 -24.76 1.21 11.64
N VAL A 331 -24.20 2.11 12.45
CA VAL A 331 -24.71 2.42 13.78
C VAL A 331 -26.05 3.13 13.70
N GLN A 332 -26.22 4.09 12.81
CA GLN A 332 -27.48 4.81 12.63
C GLN A 332 -28.62 3.88 12.14
N ASP A 333 -28.30 2.92 11.31
CA ASP A 333 -29.26 1.90 10.83
C ASP A 333 -29.54 0.82 11.88
N GLY A 334 -28.78 0.73 12.96
CA GLY A 334 -28.91 -0.30 13.98
C GLY A 334 -28.55 -1.71 13.47
N ARG A 335 -27.67 -1.81 12.48
CA ARG A 335 -27.26 -3.11 11.91
C ARG A 335 -26.22 -3.80 12.80
N ASP A 336 -26.21 -5.12 12.78
CA ASP A 336 -25.27 -5.93 13.54
C ASP A 336 -23.90 -6.01 12.87
N LEU A 337 -22.87 -5.52 13.56
CA LEU A 337 -21.49 -5.50 13.03
C LEU A 337 -20.95 -6.90 12.74
N ASN A 338 -21.26 -7.90 13.59
CA ASN A 338 -20.83 -9.28 13.35
C ASN A 338 -21.33 -9.80 11.99
N THR A 339 -22.62 -9.60 11.72
CA THR A 339 -23.23 -10.01 10.46
C THR A 339 -22.61 -9.31 9.26
N GLU A 340 -22.39 -8.00 9.35
CA GLU A 340 -21.83 -7.21 8.26
C GLU A 340 -20.38 -7.61 7.97
N VAL A 341 -19.58 -7.84 8.99
CA VAL A 341 -18.19 -8.30 8.82
C VAL A 341 -18.13 -9.68 8.18
N GLN A 342 -19.00 -10.60 8.57
CA GLN A 342 -19.08 -11.94 7.96
C GLN A 342 -19.42 -11.88 6.47
N LYS A 343 -20.32 -11.00 6.06
CA LYS A 343 -20.62 -10.77 4.64
C LYS A 343 -19.37 -10.27 3.88
N ILE A 344 -18.70 -9.27 4.43
CA ILE A 344 -17.49 -8.69 3.81
C ILE A 344 -16.40 -9.76 3.66
N HIS A 345 -16.17 -10.59 4.66
CA HIS A 345 -15.22 -11.70 4.56
C HIS A 345 -15.52 -12.62 3.37
N LYS A 346 -16.77 -12.96 3.15
CA LYS A 346 -17.18 -13.79 2.00
C LYS A 346 -16.95 -13.09 0.67
N TYR A 347 -17.23 -11.79 0.56
CA TYR A 347 -16.92 -11.01 -0.63
C TYR A 347 -15.43 -11.04 -0.93
N GLN A 348 -14.60 -10.88 0.08
CA GLN A 348 -13.15 -10.88 -0.04
C GLN A 348 -12.58 -12.26 -0.39
N VAL A 349 -13.16 -13.33 0.14
CA VAL A 349 -12.78 -14.70 -0.24
C VAL A 349 -13.07 -14.95 -1.72
N ALA A 350 -14.21 -14.48 -2.23
CA ALA A 350 -14.52 -14.54 -3.65
C ALA A 350 -13.52 -13.77 -4.50
N TYR A 351 -13.12 -12.58 -4.07
CA TYR A 351 -12.07 -11.79 -4.74
C TYR A 351 -10.72 -12.53 -4.76
N ARG A 352 -10.32 -13.09 -3.63
CA ARG A 352 -9.09 -13.90 -3.54
C ARG A 352 -9.12 -15.10 -4.49
N ARG A 353 -10.27 -15.76 -4.62
CA ARG A 353 -10.44 -16.88 -5.55
C ARG A 353 -10.19 -16.45 -7.00
N LEU A 354 -10.67 -15.29 -7.42
CA LEU A 354 -10.38 -14.73 -8.74
C LEU A 354 -8.90 -14.45 -8.93
N ILE A 355 -8.22 -13.91 -7.92
CA ILE A 355 -6.77 -13.69 -7.97
C ILE A 355 -6.01 -15.02 -8.07
N GLU A 356 -6.42 -16.05 -7.35
CA GLU A 356 -5.85 -17.40 -7.47
C GLU A 356 -6.00 -17.96 -8.90
N GLU A 357 -7.15 -17.76 -9.51
CA GLU A 357 -7.41 -18.17 -10.90
C GLU A 357 -6.53 -17.40 -11.89
N TYR A 358 -6.37 -16.10 -11.71
CA TYR A 358 -5.49 -15.28 -12.55
C TYR A 358 -4.01 -15.69 -12.39
N LYS A 359 -3.59 -15.97 -11.16
CA LYS A 359 -2.26 -16.52 -10.91
C LYS A 359 -2.06 -17.85 -11.61
N ALA A 360 -2.99 -18.76 -11.48
CA ALA A 360 -2.93 -20.08 -12.11
C ALA A 360 -2.88 -20.01 -13.64
N ALA A 361 -3.53 -19.00 -14.23
CA ALA A 361 -3.49 -18.73 -15.67
C ALA A 361 -2.21 -18.01 -16.15
N GLY A 362 -1.29 -17.66 -15.23
CA GLY A 362 -0.06 -16.96 -15.57
C GLY A 362 -0.20 -15.45 -15.74
N ALA A 363 -1.35 -14.88 -15.37
CA ALA A 363 -1.60 -13.45 -15.53
C ALA A 363 -0.96 -12.58 -14.43
N LEU A 364 -0.43 -13.20 -13.37
CA LEU A 364 0.23 -12.53 -12.25
C LEU A 364 1.61 -13.15 -11.99
N PRO A 365 2.58 -12.95 -12.91
CA PRO A 365 3.89 -13.58 -12.81
C PRO A 365 4.72 -13.19 -11.58
N VAL A 366 4.38 -12.08 -10.90
CA VAL A 366 5.04 -11.65 -9.66
C VAL A 366 5.03 -12.73 -8.58
N TYR A 367 3.98 -13.55 -8.51
CA TYR A 367 3.87 -14.63 -7.54
C TYR A 367 4.80 -15.80 -7.89
N ASP A 368 4.78 -16.27 -9.13
CA ASP A 368 5.60 -17.38 -9.58
C ASP A 368 7.09 -17.03 -9.63
N ALA A 369 7.40 -15.75 -9.84
CA ALA A 369 8.77 -15.24 -9.77
C ALA A 369 9.32 -15.15 -8.33
N GLY A 370 8.50 -15.32 -7.30
CA GLY A 370 8.93 -15.39 -5.90
C GLY A 370 9.02 -14.06 -5.17
N PHE A 371 8.55 -12.94 -5.74
CA PHE A 371 8.57 -11.63 -5.10
C PHE A 371 7.59 -11.51 -3.94
N ILE A 372 6.49 -12.22 -4.01
CA ILE A 372 5.44 -12.28 -3.00
C ILE A 372 4.71 -13.62 -3.07
N SER A 373 4.13 -14.05 -1.96
CA SER A 373 3.27 -15.24 -1.88
C SER A 373 1.86 -14.82 -1.47
N LEU A 374 0.85 -15.44 -2.08
CA LEU A 374 -0.56 -15.22 -1.71
C LEU A 374 -0.83 -15.53 -0.23
N ASP A 375 -0.14 -16.52 0.32
CA ASP A 375 -0.32 -16.92 1.73
C ASP A 375 0.17 -15.87 2.72
N LYS A 376 0.98 -14.92 2.27
CA LYS A 376 1.48 -13.79 3.08
C LYS A 376 0.68 -12.51 2.89
N GLN A 377 -0.35 -12.53 2.07
CA GLN A 377 -1.21 -11.38 1.82
C GLN A 377 -2.52 -11.50 2.58
N PHE A 378 -3.01 -10.35 3.03
CA PHE A 378 -4.24 -10.23 3.81
C PHE A 378 -5.43 -9.88 2.92
N LEU A 379 -6.61 -10.26 3.40
CA LEU A 379 -7.88 -9.64 3.03
C LEU A 379 -8.18 -8.59 4.09
N THR A 380 -8.27 -7.34 3.69
CA THR A 380 -8.29 -6.20 4.62
C THR A 380 -9.69 -5.61 4.73
N LEU A 381 -10.21 -5.58 5.96
CA LEU A 381 -11.41 -4.83 6.28
C LEU A 381 -11.02 -3.43 6.74
N GLY A 382 -11.40 -2.43 5.97
CA GLY A 382 -11.21 -1.02 6.32
C GLY A 382 -12.33 -0.51 7.20
N VAL A 383 -12.03 0.47 8.06
CA VAL A 383 -13.00 1.09 8.97
C VAL A 383 -13.01 2.60 8.74
N ASN A 384 -14.20 3.16 8.61
CA ASN A 384 -14.41 4.60 8.44
C ASN A 384 -15.68 5.03 9.20
N GLY A 385 -15.67 6.23 9.75
CA GLY A 385 -16.85 6.79 10.41
C GLY A 385 -17.05 6.38 11.87
N LEU A 386 -16.02 5.88 12.58
CA LEU A 386 -16.14 5.52 14.00
C LEU A 386 -16.43 6.70 14.92
N ALA A 387 -15.77 7.85 14.68
CA ALA A 387 -15.99 9.05 15.47
C ALA A 387 -17.44 9.56 15.31
N GLU A 388 -17.93 9.56 14.09
CA GLU A 388 -19.28 9.98 13.74
C GLU A 388 -20.32 9.04 14.36
N ALA A 389 -20.07 7.73 14.33
CA ALA A 389 -20.92 6.75 14.99
C ALA A 389 -20.98 6.95 16.51
N ALA A 390 -19.84 7.23 17.14
CA ALA A 390 -19.79 7.54 18.58
C ALA A 390 -20.61 8.78 18.93
N GLU A 391 -20.45 9.86 18.17
CA GLU A 391 -21.20 11.10 18.37
C GLU A 391 -22.71 10.90 18.22
N PHE A 392 -23.14 10.12 17.26
CA PHE A 392 -24.56 9.75 17.11
C PHE A 392 -25.11 9.04 18.34
N LEU A 393 -24.30 8.21 19.00
CA LEU A 393 -24.66 7.52 20.25
C LEU A 393 -24.53 8.41 21.51
N GLY A 394 -24.18 9.69 21.35
CA GLY A 394 -23.98 10.63 22.47
C GLY A 394 -22.65 10.44 23.21
N ILE A 395 -21.68 9.81 22.57
CA ILE A 395 -20.32 9.61 23.11
C ILE A 395 -19.43 10.73 22.61
N GLU A 396 -18.84 11.49 23.52
CA GLU A 396 -17.88 12.54 23.18
C GLU A 396 -16.59 11.93 22.61
N VAL A 397 -16.18 12.41 21.44
CA VAL A 397 -14.94 11.99 20.78
C VAL A 397 -13.75 12.67 21.43
N GLY A 398 -12.84 11.90 21.99
CA GLY A 398 -11.66 12.43 22.64
C GLY A 398 -10.93 11.40 23.50
N ASN A 399 -9.95 11.87 24.24
CA ASN A 399 -9.17 11.02 25.15
C ASN A 399 -9.94 10.78 26.48
N ASN A 400 -11.05 10.05 26.39
CA ASN A 400 -11.88 9.70 27.53
C ASN A 400 -12.22 8.20 27.53
N PRO A 401 -12.58 7.61 28.70
CA PRO A 401 -12.87 6.18 28.81
C PRO A 401 -14.02 5.70 27.93
N LYS A 402 -15.11 6.47 27.84
CA LYS A 402 -16.30 6.07 27.06
C LYS A 402 -15.99 5.90 25.58
N TYR A 403 -15.27 6.87 25.01
CA TYR A 403 -14.88 6.78 23.60
C TYR A 403 -13.90 5.64 23.34
N LYS A 404 -12.91 5.48 24.21
CA LYS A 404 -11.96 4.36 24.13
C LYS A 404 -12.66 3.01 24.20
N ASP A 405 -13.60 2.86 25.11
CA ASP A 405 -14.37 1.62 25.27
C ASP A 405 -15.25 1.34 24.06
N PHE A 406 -15.89 2.38 23.53
CA PHE A 406 -16.68 2.24 22.30
C PHE A 406 -15.81 1.77 21.12
N VAL A 407 -14.71 2.45 20.84
CA VAL A 407 -13.80 2.11 19.74
C VAL A 407 -13.25 0.70 19.94
N ARG A 408 -12.79 0.38 21.16
CA ARG A 408 -12.26 -0.94 21.49
C ARG A 408 -13.31 -2.03 21.28
N SER A 409 -14.54 -1.82 21.71
CA SER A 409 -15.63 -2.79 21.55
C SER A 409 -15.94 -3.09 20.07
N GLN A 410 -15.95 -2.06 19.22
CA GLN A 410 -16.16 -2.24 17.78
C GLN A 410 -14.99 -2.99 17.12
N LEU A 411 -13.76 -2.57 17.41
CA LEU A 411 -12.58 -3.22 16.86
C LEU A 411 -12.41 -4.67 17.36
N GLN A 412 -12.84 -4.96 18.59
CA GLN A 412 -12.82 -6.30 19.15
C GLN A 412 -13.73 -7.26 18.38
N VAL A 413 -14.92 -6.83 18.00
CA VAL A 413 -15.82 -7.61 17.15
C VAL A 413 -15.15 -7.96 15.83
N ILE A 414 -14.54 -6.99 15.18
CA ILE A 414 -13.83 -7.20 13.90
C ILE A 414 -12.65 -8.16 14.08
N TYR A 415 -11.86 -7.97 15.13
CA TYR A 415 -10.72 -8.83 15.45
C TYR A 415 -11.13 -10.29 15.64
N GLU A 416 -12.18 -10.54 16.41
CA GLU A 416 -12.69 -11.90 16.65
C GLU A 416 -13.24 -12.55 15.37
N GLN A 417 -13.97 -11.79 14.56
CA GLN A 417 -14.45 -12.25 13.27
C GLN A 417 -13.33 -12.53 12.29
N ASN A 418 -12.28 -11.70 12.25
CA ASN A 418 -11.09 -11.95 11.44
C ASN A 418 -10.40 -13.26 11.83
N ARG A 419 -10.26 -13.54 13.13
CA ARG A 419 -9.69 -14.81 13.60
C ARG A 419 -10.51 -16.01 13.18
N ALA A 420 -11.81 -15.93 13.38
CA ALA A 420 -12.73 -17.00 12.98
C ALA A 420 -12.71 -17.26 11.47
N ALA A 421 -12.71 -16.18 10.67
CA ALA A 421 -12.63 -16.26 9.22
C ALA A 421 -11.29 -16.85 8.74
N SER A 422 -10.18 -16.47 9.36
CA SER A 422 -8.86 -17.00 9.04
C SER A 422 -8.79 -18.52 9.25
N GLN A 423 -9.36 -19.00 10.33
CA GLN A 423 -9.42 -20.44 10.61
C GLN A 423 -10.34 -21.19 9.64
N HIS A 424 -11.48 -20.58 9.29
CA HIS A 424 -12.48 -21.20 8.42
C HIS A 424 -12.05 -21.23 6.95
N PHE A 425 -11.58 -20.09 6.42
CA PHE A 425 -11.22 -19.93 5.01
C PHE A 425 -9.77 -20.25 4.68
N LYS A 426 -8.94 -20.51 5.69
CA LYS A 426 -7.51 -20.84 5.53
C LYS A 426 -6.72 -19.75 4.78
N CYS A 427 -7.01 -18.49 5.08
CA CYS A 427 -6.28 -17.33 4.59
C CYS A 427 -6.22 -16.26 5.67
N GLN A 428 -5.48 -15.17 5.42
CA GLN A 428 -5.23 -14.15 6.43
C GLN A 428 -6.19 -12.97 6.27
N PHE A 429 -6.70 -12.46 7.38
CA PHE A 429 -7.54 -11.26 7.45
C PHE A 429 -6.93 -10.26 8.41
N ASN A 430 -7.01 -8.98 8.08
CA ASN A 430 -6.62 -7.89 8.98
C ASN A 430 -7.61 -6.72 8.90
N THR A 431 -7.38 -5.71 9.72
CA THR A 431 -8.21 -4.51 9.79
C THR A 431 -7.33 -3.28 9.76
N GLU A 432 -7.72 -2.29 8.98
CA GLU A 432 -6.99 -1.03 8.85
C GLU A 432 -7.93 0.17 8.71
N PHE A 433 -7.41 1.35 9.07
CA PHE A 433 -8.00 2.63 8.70
C PHE A 433 -7.36 3.10 7.40
N VAL A 434 -8.00 2.83 6.27
CA VAL A 434 -7.42 3.08 4.95
C VAL A 434 -7.77 4.49 4.47
N PRO A 435 -6.82 5.42 4.39
CA PRO A 435 -7.08 6.82 3.98
C PRO A 435 -6.96 6.98 2.46
N ALA A 436 -7.54 6.10 1.68
CA ALA A 436 -7.40 6.08 0.23
C ALA A 436 -8.64 6.64 -0.48
N GLU A 437 -8.42 7.20 -1.66
CA GLU A 437 -9.44 7.61 -2.63
C GLU A 437 -10.43 8.66 -2.09
N ASN A 438 -9.99 9.48 -1.12
CA ASN A 438 -10.84 10.48 -0.45
C ASN A 438 -12.13 9.89 0.17
N LEU A 439 -12.07 8.67 0.65
CA LEU A 439 -13.25 7.96 1.14
C LEU A 439 -13.95 8.71 2.28
N GLY A 440 -13.19 9.33 3.18
CA GLY A 440 -13.76 10.13 4.27
C GLY A 440 -14.67 11.25 3.77
N VAL A 441 -14.27 11.97 2.74
CA VAL A 441 -15.07 13.01 2.09
C VAL A 441 -16.25 12.41 1.34
N LYS A 442 -16.05 11.33 0.62
CA LYS A 442 -17.11 10.63 -0.12
C LYS A 442 -18.20 10.12 0.83
N ASN A 443 -17.84 9.44 1.90
CA ASN A 443 -18.80 8.92 2.87
C ASN A 443 -19.60 10.04 3.55
N ALA A 444 -18.95 11.12 3.96
CA ALA A 444 -19.63 12.25 4.54
C ALA A 444 -20.67 12.85 3.58
N LYS A 445 -20.30 13.01 2.32
CA LYS A 445 -21.19 13.51 1.26
C LYS A 445 -22.37 12.58 1.00
N TRP A 446 -22.12 11.30 0.83
CA TRP A 446 -23.17 10.30 0.57
C TRP A 446 -24.12 10.15 1.74
N ASP A 447 -23.61 10.11 2.96
CA ASP A 447 -24.44 10.02 4.17
C ASP A 447 -25.33 11.24 4.31
N LYS A 448 -24.79 12.42 4.05
CA LYS A 448 -25.57 13.66 4.07
C LYS A 448 -26.67 13.68 3.01
N GLN A 449 -26.37 13.24 1.80
CA GLN A 449 -27.34 13.12 0.71
C GLN A 449 -28.46 12.12 1.03
N ASP A 450 -28.14 11.04 1.74
CA ASP A 450 -29.08 9.97 2.09
C ASP A 450 -29.81 10.21 3.41
N GLY A 451 -29.63 11.38 4.05
CA GLY A 451 -30.38 11.81 5.23
C GLY A 451 -29.83 11.32 6.57
N TYR A 452 -28.61 10.81 6.62
CA TYR A 452 -27.95 10.46 7.88
C TYR A 452 -27.44 11.72 8.61
N VAL A 453 -27.23 11.60 9.91
CA VAL A 453 -26.61 12.64 10.70
C VAL A 453 -25.12 12.69 10.37
N VAL A 454 -24.66 13.86 9.91
CA VAL A 454 -23.26 14.09 9.51
C VAL A 454 -22.80 15.41 10.14
N ASN A 455 -21.82 15.34 11.03
CA ASN A 455 -21.34 16.49 11.81
C ASN A 455 -20.12 17.18 11.19
N ARG A 456 -19.51 16.57 10.15
CA ARG A 456 -18.33 17.12 9.48
C ARG A 456 -18.27 16.67 8.02
N ASP A 457 -17.49 17.38 7.21
CA ASP A 457 -17.40 17.14 5.76
C ASP A 457 -16.41 16.02 5.38
N CYS A 458 -15.70 15.46 6.34
CA CYS A 458 -14.73 14.37 6.13
C CYS A 458 -14.66 13.48 7.38
N TYR A 459 -14.83 12.19 7.19
CA TYR A 459 -14.75 11.17 8.25
C TYR A 459 -13.33 10.78 8.57
#